data_954550a33c55ae67fc2b7a4be450b240
#
_entry.id   954550a33c55ae67fc2b7a4be450b240
#
_cell.length_a   1.000
_cell.length_b   1.000
_cell.length_c   1.000
_cell.angle_alpha   90.00
_cell.angle_beta   90.00
_cell.angle_gamma   90.00
#
_symmetry.space_group_name_H-M   'P 1'
#
loop_
_entity.id
_entity.type
_entity.pdbx_description
1 polymer ?
#
loop_
_entity_poly.entity_id
_entity_poly.type
_entity_poly.pdbx_seq_one_letter_code
_entity_poly.pdbx_strand_id
1 'polypeptide(L)'
;LSLRRQRQMCIRDRNGIISTLHDFGTKSLEQIEKELLGFSKERKMELILPCLYSELKGDALPNIVKEISKTNYINHIIIGLDQASEAEARKAWTFFEKLETPFTILWNDGPNLKKLDKELQKKGLAPNEHGKGRNVWYCIGMSIARDSARSVALHDCDIKTYDRRMLAKLFYPVVNPLFNFEFCKGFYPRVADNKMNGRVARLLVFPLLNALEKTNGKSDYLDFMKSFK
;
A
#
# COMPACT_ATOMS: atom_id res chain seq x y z
N LEU A 1 -1.53 -23.55 28.47
CA LEU A 1 -1.32 -22.85 27.17
C LEU A 1 -2.22 -23.50 26.12
N SER A 2 -3.19 -22.73 25.55
CA SER A 2 -4.11 -23.28 24.57
C SER A 2 -3.34 -23.75 23.32
N LEU A 3 -3.80 -24.80 22.66
CA LEU A 3 -3.25 -25.30 21.39
C LEU A 3 -3.12 -24.21 20.33
N ARG A 4 -3.95 -23.15 20.41
CA ARG A 4 -3.90 -21.95 19.58
C ARG A 4 -2.64 -21.12 19.83
N ARG A 5 -2.22 -20.94 21.09
CA ARG A 5 -0.98 -20.23 21.48
C ARG A 5 0.26 -20.99 21.05
N GLN A 6 0.22 -22.33 21.17
CA GLN A 6 1.32 -23.19 20.71
C GLN A 6 1.50 -23.14 19.19
N ARG A 7 0.41 -23.12 18.40
CA ARG A 7 0.49 -22.98 16.94
C ARG A 7 1.03 -21.61 16.50
N GLN A 8 0.65 -20.54 17.18
CA GLN A 8 1.21 -19.21 16.91
C GLN A 8 2.69 -19.10 17.29
N MET A 9 3.10 -19.68 18.41
CA MET A 9 4.52 -19.77 18.79
C MET A 9 5.32 -20.56 17.76
N CYS A 10 4.86 -21.74 17.34
CA CYS A 10 5.57 -22.56 16.35
C CYS A 10 5.71 -21.86 14.99
N ILE A 11 4.73 -21.07 14.57
CA ILE A 11 4.81 -20.29 13.32
C ILE A 11 5.81 -19.14 13.46
N ARG A 12 5.81 -18.45 14.59
CA ARG A 12 6.76 -17.36 14.88
C ARG A 12 8.21 -17.86 14.96
N ASP A 13 8.42 -18.95 15.65
CA ASP A 13 9.75 -19.50 15.87
C ASP A 13 10.37 -20.12 14.60
N ARG A 14 9.53 -20.58 13.67
CA ARG A 14 10.00 -21.16 12.40
C ARG A 14 10.24 -20.13 11.29
N ASN A 15 9.53 -19.01 11.29
CA ASN A 15 9.56 -18.01 10.23
C ASN A 15 10.29 -16.72 10.63
N GLY A 16 10.86 -16.64 11.83
CA GLY A 16 11.49 -15.42 12.34
C GLY A 16 10.45 -14.32 12.62
N ILE A 17 10.88 -13.06 12.48
CA ILE A 17 10.05 -11.87 12.74
C ILE A 17 8.93 -11.71 11.70
N ILE A 18 9.11 -12.27 10.50
CA ILE A 18 8.20 -12.09 9.37
C ILE A 18 7.52 -13.42 9.06
N SER A 19 6.17 -13.36 9.09
CA SER A 19 5.33 -14.51 8.72
C SER A 19 4.83 -14.36 7.29
N THR A 20 4.83 -15.47 6.54
CA THR A 20 4.20 -15.55 5.23
C THR A 20 2.80 -16.13 5.37
N LEU A 21 1.78 -15.39 4.95
CA LEU A 21 0.41 -15.86 4.90
C LEU A 21 0.14 -16.39 3.49
N HIS A 22 -0.05 -17.70 3.38
CA HIS A 22 -0.41 -18.31 2.11
C HIS A 22 -1.91 -18.22 1.86
N ASP A 23 -2.26 -17.94 0.61
CA ASP A 23 -3.64 -17.90 0.16
C ASP A 23 -4.04 -19.24 -0.46
N PHE A 24 -4.59 -20.12 0.35
CA PHE A 24 -5.10 -21.42 -0.09
C PHE A 24 -6.58 -21.40 -0.53
N GLY A 25 -7.18 -20.21 -0.69
CA GLY A 25 -8.53 -20.08 -1.23
C GLY A 25 -9.66 -20.59 -0.32
N THR A 26 -9.42 -20.66 0.99
CA THR A 26 -10.42 -21.23 1.94
C THR A 26 -11.58 -20.27 2.24
N LYS A 27 -11.43 -18.95 2.01
CA LYS A 27 -12.47 -17.94 2.18
C LYS A 27 -12.81 -17.29 0.84
N SER A 28 -14.11 -17.12 0.57
CA SER A 28 -14.55 -16.32 -0.58
C SER A 28 -14.24 -14.84 -0.36
N LEU A 29 -14.16 -14.07 -1.45
CA LEU A 29 -13.96 -12.62 -1.37
C LEU A 29 -15.07 -11.95 -0.56
N GLU A 30 -16.31 -12.35 -0.78
CA GLU A 30 -17.48 -11.81 -0.08
C GLU A 30 -17.42 -12.04 1.43
N GLN A 31 -16.92 -13.20 1.85
CA GLN A 31 -16.70 -13.49 3.27
C GLN A 31 -15.63 -12.58 3.88
N ILE A 32 -14.52 -12.36 3.16
CA ILE A 32 -13.45 -11.45 3.60
C ILE A 32 -13.98 -10.02 3.69
N GLU A 33 -14.68 -9.54 2.66
CA GLU A 33 -15.23 -8.17 2.61
C GLU A 33 -16.30 -7.95 3.72
N LYS A 34 -17.13 -8.95 4.00
CA LYS A 34 -18.09 -8.89 5.11
C LYS A 34 -17.39 -8.74 6.47
N GLU A 35 -16.31 -9.49 6.70
CA GLU A 35 -15.53 -9.36 7.92
C GLU A 35 -14.82 -7.99 7.99
N LEU A 36 -14.24 -7.51 6.88
CA LEU A 36 -13.62 -6.19 6.79
C LEU A 36 -14.62 -5.07 7.09
N LEU A 37 -15.84 -5.16 6.57
CA LEU A 37 -16.90 -4.21 6.90
C LEU A 37 -17.25 -4.22 8.40
N GLY A 38 -17.21 -5.38 9.03
CA GLY A 38 -17.32 -5.49 10.49
C GLY A 38 -16.17 -4.78 11.21
N PHE A 39 -14.94 -5.02 10.78
CA PHE A 39 -13.75 -4.42 11.39
C PHE A 39 -13.64 -2.90 11.15
N SER A 40 -14.15 -2.39 10.03
CA SER A 40 -14.10 -0.97 9.66
C SER A 40 -14.82 -0.05 10.63
N LYS A 41 -15.74 -0.58 11.45
CA LYS A 41 -16.48 0.18 12.46
C LYS A 41 -15.56 0.67 13.58
N GLU A 42 -14.59 -0.13 13.97
CA GLU A 42 -13.63 0.19 15.04
C GLU A 42 -12.23 0.51 14.51
N ARG A 43 -11.84 -0.12 13.39
CA ARG A 43 -10.52 0.01 12.76
C ARG A 43 -10.68 0.59 11.37
N LYS A 44 -10.88 1.91 11.31
CA LYS A 44 -11.06 2.63 10.04
C LYS A 44 -9.88 2.42 9.10
N MET A 45 -10.20 2.23 7.83
CA MET A 45 -9.26 1.91 6.75
C MET A 45 -9.21 3.03 5.73
N GLU A 46 -8.01 3.47 5.38
CA GLU A 46 -7.76 4.42 4.28
C GLU A 46 -6.96 3.76 3.17
N LEU A 47 -7.25 4.16 1.94
CA LEU A 47 -6.49 3.75 0.76
C LEU A 47 -5.73 4.95 0.20
N ILE A 48 -4.44 4.78 -0.03
CA ILE A 48 -3.59 5.75 -0.73
C ILE A 48 -3.35 5.27 -2.16
N LEU A 49 -3.61 6.16 -3.11
CA LEU A 49 -3.38 5.98 -4.54
C LEU A 49 -2.42 7.06 -5.04
N PRO A 50 -1.10 6.82 -5.06
CA PRO A 50 -0.17 7.73 -5.73
C PRO A 50 -0.37 7.63 -7.24
N CYS A 51 -0.79 8.72 -7.85
CA CYS A 51 -1.26 8.77 -9.23
C CYS A 51 -0.51 9.84 -10.02
N LEU A 52 0.03 9.47 -11.18
CA LEU A 52 0.44 10.43 -12.20
C LEU A 52 -0.78 10.83 -13.03
N TYR A 53 -0.87 12.08 -13.44
CA TYR A 53 -1.98 12.49 -14.31
C TYR A 53 -2.07 11.65 -15.60
N SER A 54 -0.94 11.23 -16.15
CA SER A 54 -0.89 10.36 -17.35
C SER A 54 -1.63 9.02 -17.16
N GLU A 55 -1.74 8.52 -15.94
CA GLU A 55 -2.40 7.26 -15.63
C GLU A 55 -3.93 7.33 -15.80
N LEU A 56 -4.50 8.54 -15.71
CA LEU A 56 -5.93 8.75 -16.00
C LEU A 56 -6.29 8.44 -17.45
N LYS A 57 -5.30 8.51 -18.35
CA LYS A 57 -5.47 8.21 -19.79
C LYS A 57 -5.21 6.74 -20.12
N GLY A 58 -4.71 5.97 -19.15
CA GLY A 58 -4.41 4.55 -19.29
C GLY A 58 -5.61 3.65 -19.00
N ASP A 59 -5.46 2.36 -19.24
CA ASP A 59 -6.52 1.37 -19.03
C ASP A 59 -6.58 0.85 -17.58
N ALA A 60 -5.47 0.95 -16.84
CA ALA A 60 -5.36 0.40 -15.50
C ALA A 60 -6.22 1.16 -14.47
N LEU A 61 -6.06 2.47 -14.40
CA LEU A 61 -6.72 3.29 -13.37
C LEU A 61 -8.25 3.27 -13.46
N PRO A 62 -8.91 3.32 -14.64
CA PRO A 62 -10.35 3.14 -14.72
C PRO A 62 -10.84 1.80 -14.17
N ASN A 63 -10.10 0.72 -14.40
CA ASN A 63 -10.41 -0.58 -13.83
C ASN A 63 -10.22 -0.59 -12.29
N ILE A 64 -9.15 0.03 -11.79
CA ILE A 64 -8.89 0.16 -10.35
C ILE A 64 -10.05 0.90 -9.67
N VAL A 65 -10.46 2.06 -10.20
CA VAL A 65 -11.58 2.84 -9.67
C VAL A 65 -12.87 2.02 -9.67
N LYS A 66 -13.16 1.30 -10.77
CA LYS A 66 -14.32 0.41 -10.87
C LYS A 66 -14.32 -0.71 -9.82
N GLU A 67 -13.16 -1.30 -9.56
CA GLU A 67 -13.05 -2.36 -8.54
C GLU A 67 -13.16 -1.81 -7.12
N ILE A 68 -12.56 -0.66 -6.84
CA ILE A 68 -12.65 0.01 -5.54
C ILE A 68 -14.08 0.48 -5.25
N SER A 69 -14.83 0.98 -6.24
CA SER A 69 -16.22 1.41 -6.06
C SER A 69 -17.17 0.28 -5.62
N LYS A 70 -16.76 -0.98 -5.78
CA LYS A 70 -17.53 -2.13 -5.27
C LYS A 70 -17.26 -2.43 -3.79
N THR A 71 -16.30 -1.74 -3.17
CA THR A 71 -15.92 -1.98 -1.77
C THR A 71 -16.71 -1.06 -0.83
N ASN A 72 -17.10 -1.57 0.33
CA ASN A 72 -17.89 -0.84 1.32
C ASN A 72 -17.21 -0.74 2.70
N TYR A 73 -15.97 -1.20 2.81
CA TYR A 73 -15.20 -1.21 4.05
C TYR A 73 -14.12 -0.12 4.11
N ILE A 74 -13.84 0.58 3.00
CA ILE A 74 -12.89 1.70 2.95
C ILE A 74 -13.60 2.96 3.46
N ASN A 75 -13.01 3.64 4.42
CA ASN A 75 -13.58 4.85 5.01
C ASN A 75 -13.19 6.12 4.26
N HIS A 76 -12.00 6.13 3.64
CA HIS A 76 -11.50 7.27 2.87
C HIS A 76 -10.43 6.87 1.87
N ILE A 77 -10.32 7.63 0.78
CA ILE A 77 -9.29 7.44 -0.25
C ILE A 77 -8.47 8.73 -0.38
N ILE A 78 -7.16 8.62 -0.30
CA ILE A 78 -6.23 9.73 -0.54
C ILE A 78 -5.56 9.50 -1.89
N ILE A 79 -5.77 10.41 -2.82
CA ILE A 79 -5.20 10.37 -4.16
C ILE A 79 -4.08 11.39 -4.23
N GLY A 80 -2.84 10.93 -4.30
CA GLY A 80 -1.68 11.79 -4.49
C GLY A 80 -1.49 12.08 -5.97
N LEU A 81 -2.01 13.20 -6.46
CA LEU A 81 -1.92 13.58 -7.87
C LEU A 81 -0.60 14.31 -8.14
N ASP A 82 0.20 13.76 -9.05
CA ASP A 82 1.50 14.30 -9.44
C ASP A 82 1.56 14.56 -10.96
N GLN A 83 2.42 15.49 -11.37
CA GLN A 83 2.62 15.89 -12.77
C GLN A 83 1.32 16.37 -13.44
N ALA A 84 0.57 17.21 -12.76
CA ALA A 84 -0.69 17.75 -13.24
C ALA A 84 -0.71 19.28 -13.22
N SER A 85 -1.09 19.90 -14.34
CA SER A 85 -1.48 21.31 -14.39
C SER A 85 -2.81 21.52 -13.64
N GLU A 86 -3.19 22.78 -13.40
CA GLU A 86 -4.46 23.11 -12.74
C GLU A 86 -5.68 22.57 -13.51
N ALA A 87 -5.67 22.71 -14.84
CA ALA A 87 -6.75 22.20 -15.68
C ALA A 87 -6.84 20.67 -15.63
N GLU A 88 -5.69 19.98 -15.52
CA GLU A 88 -5.62 18.53 -15.39
C GLU A 88 -6.04 18.07 -13.99
N ALA A 89 -5.71 18.82 -12.95
CA ALA A 89 -6.18 18.53 -11.60
C ALA A 89 -7.70 18.61 -11.50
N ARG A 90 -8.34 19.58 -12.17
CA ARG A 90 -9.80 19.66 -12.26
C ARG A 90 -10.40 18.45 -12.99
N LYS A 91 -9.77 18.00 -14.09
CA LYS A 91 -10.20 16.78 -14.80
C LYS A 91 -10.03 15.53 -13.95
N ALA A 92 -8.96 15.44 -13.17
CA ALA A 92 -8.75 14.35 -12.24
C ALA A 92 -9.86 14.32 -11.17
N TRP A 93 -10.27 15.47 -10.64
CA TRP A 93 -11.39 15.55 -9.71
C TRP A 93 -12.65 14.92 -10.32
N THR A 94 -13.08 15.37 -11.50
CA THR A 94 -14.26 14.82 -12.20
C THR A 94 -14.13 13.31 -12.49
N PHE A 95 -12.91 12.84 -12.76
CA PHE A 95 -12.67 11.41 -12.96
C PHE A 95 -12.92 10.59 -11.70
N PHE A 96 -12.47 11.09 -10.53
CA PHE A 96 -12.61 10.39 -9.25
C PHE A 96 -13.97 10.58 -8.56
N GLU A 97 -14.81 11.52 -9.01
CA GLU A 97 -16.20 11.68 -8.52
C GLU A 97 -17.07 10.43 -8.71
N LYS A 98 -16.61 9.47 -9.52
CA LYS A 98 -17.22 8.15 -9.68
C LYS A 98 -17.05 7.24 -8.46
N LEU A 99 -16.15 7.59 -7.54
CA LEU A 99 -15.97 6.87 -6.29
C LEU A 99 -17.10 7.23 -5.33
N GLU A 100 -17.80 6.22 -4.83
CA GLU A 100 -18.82 6.41 -3.78
C GLU A 100 -18.19 6.67 -2.41
N THR A 101 -16.96 6.16 -2.21
CA THR A 101 -16.19 6.38 -0.99
C THR A 101 -15.66 7.82 -0.95
N PRO A 102 -15.76 8.52 0.19
CA PRO A 102 -15.17 9.85 0.36
C PRO A 102 -13.70 9.85 -0.01
N PHE A 103 -13.25 10.86 -0.75
CA PHE A 103 -11.86 10.96 -1.17
C PHE A 103 -11.30 12.37 -1.03
N THR A 104 -9.98 12.47 -1.02
CA THR A 104 -9.22 13.72 -1.07
C THR A 104 -8.17 13.61 -2.16
N ILE A 105 -8.10 14.61 -3.04
CA ILE A 105 -6.98 14.75 -4.00
C ILE A 105 -5.93 15.67 -3.39
N LEU A 106 -4.75 15.11 -3.17
CA LEU A 106 -3.56 15.85 -2.77
C LEU A 106 -2.77 16.20 -4.04
N TRP A 107 -2.98 17.41 -4.55
CA TRP A 107 -2.34 17.85 -5.78
C TRP A 107 -0.93 18.36 -5.50
N ASN A 108 0.09 17.57 -5.85
CA ASN A 108 1.50 17.84 -5.54
C ASN A 108 2.03 19.12 -6.24
N ASP A 109 1.53 19.42 -7.43
CA ASP A 109 1.90 20.62 -8.19
C ASP A 109 1.08 21.86 -7.80
N GLY A 110 0.13 21.70 -6.90
CA GLY A 110 -0.75 22.75 -6.44
C GLY A 110 -0.05 23.79 -5.56
N PRO A 111 -0.58 25.02 -5.54
CA PRO A 111 0.05 26.13 -4.81
C PRO A 111 0.16 25.85 -3.30
N ASN A 112 -0.84 25.22 -2.72
CA ASN A 112 -0.86 24.94 -1.27
C ASN A 112 0.21 23.93 -0.87
N LEU A 113 0.32 22.82 -1.63
CA LEU A 113 1.33 21.80 -1.30
C LEU A 113 2.75 22.30 -1.63
N LYS A 114 2.93 23.05 -2.72
CA LYS A 114 4.21 23.71 -3.03
C LYS A 114 4.65 24.69 -1.93
N LYS A 115 3.73 25.41 -1.32
CA LYS A 115 4.04 26.30 -0.19
C LYS A 115 4.48 25.50 1.02
N LEU A 116 3.73 24.48 1.41
CA LEU A 116 4.07 23.59 2.52
C LEU A 116 5.42 22.90 2.28
N ASP A 117 5.64 22.39 1.08
CA ASP A 117 6.89 21.74 0.70
C ASP A 117 8.10 22.65 0.89
N LYS A 118 8.03 23.92 0.43
CA LYS A 118 9.10 24.90 0.62
C LYS A 118 9.37 25.18 2.11
N GLU A 119 8.33 25.22 2.93
CA GLU A 119 8.48 25.43 4.38
C GLU A 119 9.15 24.23 5.06
N LEU A 120 8.75 23.01 4.68
CA LEU A 120 9.34 21.79 5.21
C LEU A 120 10.77 21.57 4.73
N GLN A 121 11.08 21.91 3.47
CA GLN A 121 12.46 21.85 2.95
C GLN A 121 13.41 22.80 3.69
N LYS A 122 12.96 24.03 3.99
CA LYS A 122 13.75 24.98 4.79
C LYS A 122 14.11 24.43 6.18
N LYS A 123 13.28 23.55 6.72
CA LYS A 123 13.48 22.89 8.01
C LYS A 123 14.22 21.55 7.89
N GLY A 124 14.57 21.12 6.69
CA GLY A 124 15.19 19.81 6.43
C GLY A 124 14.26 18.62 6.69
N LEU A 125 12.93 18.83 6.66
CA LEU A 125 11.93 17.83 7.00
C LEU A 125 11.25 17.18 5.79
N ALA A 126 11.41 17.73 4.60
CA ALA A 126 10.81 17.18 3.38
C ALA A 126 11.85 16.51 2.48
N PRO A 127 11.46 15.48 1.71
CA PRO A 127 12.31 14.90 0.67
C PRO A 127 12.63 15.94 -0.42
N ASN A 128 13.89 16.05 -0.80
CA ASN A 128 14.33 16.98 -1.86
C ASN A 128 14.02 16.43 -3.26
N GLU A 129 13.97 15.11 -3.41
CA GLU A 129 13.78 14.45 -4.68
C GLU A 129 12.29 14.34 -5.04
N HIS A 130 11.98 14.75 -6.29
CA HIS A 130 10.66 14.53 -6.88
C HIS A 130 10.47 13.06 -7.25
N GLY A 131 9.24 12.57 -7.15
CA GLY A 131 8.89 11.22 -7.56
C GLY A 131 7.88 10.55 -6.64
N LYS A 132 7.61 9.26 -6.92
CA LYS A 132 6.61 8.47 -6.22
C LYS A 132 6.80 8.44 -4.70
N GLY A 133 8.04 8.30 -4.23
CA GLY A 133 8.33 8.26 -2.79
C GLY A 133 7.89 9.53 -2.07
N ARG A 134 8.14 10.71 -2.67
CA ARG A 134 7.70 11.99 -2.13
C ARG A 134 6.18 12.13 -2.15
N ASN A 135 5.52 11.72 -3.23
CA ASN A 135 4.06 11.69 -3.33
C ASN A 135 3.46 10.85 -2.20
N VAL A 136 3.93 9.62 -2.02
CA VAL A 136 3.50 8.71 -0.94
C VAL A 136 3.76 9.32 0.43
N TRP A 137 4.90 9.98 0.63
CA TRP A 137 5.24 10.62 1.90
C TRP A 137 4.22 11.71 2.28
N TYR A 138 3.81 12.56 1.33
CA TYR A 138 2.77 13.56 1.56
C TYR A 138 1.39 12.93 1.80
N CYS A 139 1.04 11.86 1.08
CA CYS A 139 -0.21 11.14 1.30
C CYS A 139 -0.28 10.52 2.70
N ILE A 140 0.82 9.93 3.18
CA ILE A 140 0.92 9.41 4.55
C ILE A 140 0.80 10.55 5.56
N GLY A 141 1.49 11.68 5.33
CA GLY A 141 1.37 12.88 6.16
C GLY A 141 -0.07 13.39 6.24
N MET A 142 -0.82 13.37 5.12
CA MET A 142 -2.24 13.72 5.10
C MET A 142 -3.09 12.74 5.90
N SER A 143 -2.84 11.43 5.77
CA SER A 143 -3.55 10.41 6.55
C SER A 143 -3.32 10.59 8.05
N ILE A 144 -2.08 10.86 8.47
CA ILE A 144 -1.72 11.14 9.87
C ILE A 144 -2.42 12.43 10.35
N ALA A 145 -2.39 13.50 9.55
CA ALA A 145 -3.01 14.78 9.91
C ALA A 145 -4.54 14.68 10.02
N ARG A 146 -5.17 13.77 9.29
CA ARG A 146 -6.60 13.48 9.41
C ARG A 146 -6.95 12.72 10.68
N ASP A 147 -6.00 11.96 11.23
CA ASP A 147 -6.15 11.12 12.45
C ASP A 147 -7.46 10.30 12.48
N SER A 148 -7.89 9.85 11.29
CA SER A 148 -9.17 9.16 11.12
C SER A 148 -9.03 7.67 10.82
N ALA A 149 -7.85 7.23 10.36
CA ALA A 149 -7.60 5.84 10.01
C ALA A 149 -6.73 5.12 11.06
N ARG A 150 -7.02 3.83 11.23
CA ARG A 150 -6.20 2.91 12.02
C ARG A 150 -5.25 2.10 11.14
N SER A 151 -5.57 1.95 9.88
CA SER A 151 -4.75 1.24 8.90
C SER A 151 -4.84 1.91 7.52
N VAL A 152 -3.72 1.87 6.81
CA VAL A 152 -3.57 2.48 5.50
C VAL A 152 -3.06 1.43 4.52
N ALA A 153 -3.72 1.28 3.38
CA ALA A 153 -3.20 0.50 2.25
C ALA A 153 -2.63 1.44 1.19
N LEU A 154 -1.58 1.01 0.52
CA LEU A 154 -0.95 1.72 -0.59
C LEU A 154 -1.02 0.85 -1.85
N HIS A 155 -1.65 1.33 -2.91
CA HIS A 155 -1.73 0.65 -4.20
C HIS A 155 -1.21 1.53 -5.33
N ASP A 156 -0.52 0.90 -6.28
CA ASP A 156 -0.08 1.55 -7.50
C ASP A 156 -1.25 1.73 -8.48
N CYS A 157 -1.26 2.84 -9.22
CA CYS A 157 -2.33 3.16 -10.18
C CYS A 157 -2.14 2.53 -11.57
N ASP A 158 -1.03 1.82 -11.80
CA ASP A 158 -0.65 1.20 -13.06
C ASP A 158 -0.89 -0.32 -13.12
N ILE A 159 -1.54 -0.90 -12.10
CA ILE A 159 -1.80 -2.34 -12.02
C ILE A 159 -2.91 -2.73 -13.01
N LYS A 160 -2.54 -3.28 -14.15
CA LYS A 160 -3.49 -3.68 -15.20
C LYS A 160 -4.41 -4.84 -14.80
N THR A 161 -3.93 -5.74 -13.96
CA THR A 161 -4.67 -6.93 -13.48
C THR A 161 -5.27 -6.70 -12.09
N TYR A 162 -5.60 -5.43 -11.76
CA TYR A 162 -6.15 -5.09 -10.46
C TYR A 162 -7.50 -5.77 -10.22
N ASP A 163 -7.61 -6.39 -9.07
CA ASP A 163 -8.84 -6.98 -8.53
C ASP A 163 -8.96 -6.53 -7.06
N ARG A 164 -10.15 -6.14 -6.61
CA ARG A 164 -10.39 -5.70 -5.23
C ARG A 164 -10.01 -6.74 -4.16
N ARG A 165 -9.86 -8.01 -4.57
CA ARG A 165 -9.31 -9.07 -3.71
C ARG A 165 -7.91 -8.74 -3.20
N MET A 166 -7.09 -8.07 -4.02
CA MET A 166 -5.74 -7.64 -3.61
C MET A 166 -5.82 -6.70 -2.41
N LEU A 167 -6.73 -5.72 -2.46
CA LEU A 167 -6.96 -4.78 -1.38
C LEU A 167 -7.50 -5.45 -0.12
N ALA A 168 -8.51 -6.29 -0.27
CA ALA A 168 -9.10 -7.04 0.85
C ALA A 168 -8.05 -7.90 1.58
N LYS A 169 -7.19 -8.58 0.83
CA LYS A 169 -6.13 -9.43 1.41
C LYS A 169 -5.02 -8.64 2.06
N LEU A 170 -4.72 -7.42 1.62
CA LEU A 170 -3.74 -6.56 2.28
C LEU A 170 -4.25 -6.00 3.60
N PHE A 171 -5.51 -5.56 3.65
CA PHE A 171 -6.09 -5.07 4.91
C PHE A 171 -6.33 -6.19 5.93
N TYR A 172 -6.79 -7.36 5.48
CA TYR A 172 -7.28 -8.40 6.37
C TYR A 172 -6.31 -8.79 7.49
N PRO A 173 -5.02 -9.04 7.25
CA PRO A 173 -4.08 -9.40 8.32
C PRO A 173 -3.84 -8.28 9.34
N VAL A 174 -3.91 -7.02 8.90
CA VAL A 174 -3.60 -5.86 9.73
C VAL A 174 -4.79 -5.45 10.60
N VAL A 175 -6.01 -5.53 10.04
CA VAL A 175 -7.22 -5.07 10.75
C VAL A 175 -7.93 -6.16 11.53
N ASN A 176 -7.64 -7.42 11.26
CA ASN A 176 -8.26 -8.54 11.97
C ASN A 176 -7.79 -8.57 13.44
N PRO A 177 -8.70 -8.45 14.42
CA PRO A 177 -8.33 -8.40 15.84
C PRO A 177 -7.69 -9.70 16.37
N LEU A 178 -7.83 -10.80 15.64
CA LEU A 178 -7.21 -12.09 15.99
C LEU A 178 -5.75 -12.18 15.54
N PHE A 179 -5.33 -11.31 14.63
CA PHE A 179 -3.95 -11.21 14.16
C PHE A 179 -3.27 -10.00 14.81
N ASN A 180 -1.99 -10.08 15.01
CA ASN A 180 -1.19 -8.99 15.58
C ASN A 180 -0.11 -8.56 14.58
N PHE A 181 -0.54 -8.27 13.35
CA PHE A 181 0.33 -7.75 12.31
C PHE A 181 0.16 -6.25 12.19
N GLU A 182 1.25 -5.52 12.24
CA GLU A 182 1.28 -4.06 12.04
C GLU A 182 1.57 -3.69 10.59
N PHE A 183 2.10 -4.62 9.80
CA PHE A 183 2.46 -4.43 8.41
C PHE A 183 2.15 -5.67 7.58
N CYS A 184 1.60 -5.48 6.39
CA CYS A 184 1.38 -6.52 5.40
C CYS A 184 1.83 -6.04 4.03
N LYS A 185 2.60 -6.87 3.34
CA LYS A 185 3.03 -6.62 1.97
C LYS A 185 2.54 -7.72 1.04
N GLY A 186 1.92 -7.31 -0.05
CA GLY A 186 1.53 -8.24 -1.11
C GLY A 186 2.77 -8.86 -1.79
N PHE A 187 2.74 -10.17 -1.95
CA PHE A 187 3.73 -10.93 -2.71
C PHE A 187 3.05 -11.64 -3.87
N TYR A 188 3.52 -11.38 -5.07
CA TYR A 188 3.04 -12.04 -6.29
C TYR A 188 4.17 -12.16 -7.32
N PRO A 189 4.24 -13.27 -8.08
CA PRO A 189 5.21 -13.40 -9.14
C PRO A 189 4.88 -12.42 -10.28
N ARG A 190 5.86 -11.61 -10.65
CA ARG A 190 5.73 -10.69 -11.79
C ARG A 190 6.16 -11.41 -13.05
N VAL A 191 5.22 -12.09 -13.70
CA VAL A 191 5.46 -12.78 -14.98
C VAL A 191 4.76 -12.02 -16.11
N ALA A 192 5.52 -11.60 -17.11
CA ALA A 192 5.01 -11.03 -18.35
C ALA A 192 5.84 -11.58 -19.52
N ASP A 193 5.18 -11.89 -20.62
CA ASP A 193 5.82 -12.40 -21.85
C ASP A 193 6.74 -13.63 -21.60
N ASN A 194 6.27 -14.59 -20.80
CA ASN A 194 7.03 -15.75 -20.33
C ASN A 194 8.37 -15.43 -19.64
N LYS A 195 8.53 -14.20 -19.14
CA LYS A 195 9.72 -13.74 -18.41
C LYS A 195 9.36 -13.36 -16.98
N MET A 196 10.18 -13.80 -16.03
CA MET A 196 10.06 -13.38 -14.65
C MET A 196 10.72 -12.00 -14.47
N ASN A 197 9.92 -10.99 -14.10
CA ASN A 197 10.37 -9.65 -13.79
C ASN A 197 10.94 -9.55 -12.36
N GLY A 198 11.39 -8.37 -11.93
CA GLY A 198 12.02 -8.17 -10.62
C GLY A 198 13.51 -8.54 -10.60
N ARG A 199 14.22 -8.35 -11.72
CA ARG A 199 15.65 -8.69 -11.86
C ARG A 199 16.54 -7.99 -10.85
N VAL A 200 16.31 -6.71 -10.57
CA VAL A 200 17.13 -5.93 -9.64
C VAL A 200 17.09 -6.52 -8.24
N ALA A 201 15.92 -6.79 -7.69
CA ALA A 201 15.79 -7.43 -6.39
C ALA A 201 16.49 -8.79 -6.37
N ARG A 202 16.18 -9.66 -7.33
CA ARG A 202 16.65 -11.05 -7.37
C ARG A 202 18.14 -11.17 -7.69
N LEU A 203 18.69 -10.36 -8.61
CA LEU A 203 20.05 -10.52 -9.12
C LEU A 203 21.07 -9.61 -8.43
N LEU A 204 20.63 -8.53 -7.77
CA LEU A 204 21.50 -7.58 -7.09
C LEU A 204 21.18 -7.47 -5.60
N VAL A 205 19.96 -7.06 -5.23
CA VAL A 205 19.67 -6.69 -3.84
C VAL A 205 19.78 -7.89 -2.91
N PHE A 206 19.14 -9.02 -3.23
CA PHE A 206 19.21 -10.21 -2.36
C PHE A 206 20.60 -10.84 -2.29
N PRO A 207 21.35 -11.02 -3.38
CA PRO A 207 22.74 -11.44 -3.30
C PRO A 207 23.60 -10.51 -2.44
N LEU A 208 23.42 -9.19 -2.56
CA LEU A 208 24.15 -8.20 -1.76
C LEU A 208 23.79 -8.31 -0.27
N LEU A 209 22.50 -8.38 0.08
CA LEU A 209 22.06 -8.55 1.47
C LEU A 209 22.58 -9.87 2.08
N ASN A 210 22.59 -10.96 1.30
CA ASN A 210 23.17 -12.22 1.72
C ASN A 210 24.71 -12.16 1.92
N ALA A 211 25.41 -11.39 1.08
CA ALA A 211 26.84 -11.17 1.25
C ALA A 211 27.11 -10.34 2.52
N LEU A 212 26.34 -9.28 2.75
CA LEU A 212 26.45 -8.48 3.97
C LEU A 212 26.20 -9.30 5.24
N GLU A 213 25.21 -10.21 5.23
CA GLU A 213 24.97 -11.10 6.36
C GLU A 213 26.14 -12.06 6.62
N LYS A 214 26.77 -12.58 5.56
CA LYS A 214 27.95 -13.44 5.68
C LYS A 214 29.17 -12.72 6.25
N THR A 215 29.33 -11.44 5.95
CA THR A 215 30.47 -10.64 6.42
C THR A 215 30.26 -10.05 7.81
N ASN A 216 29.03 -9.62 8.12
CA ASN A 216 28.71 -8.89 9.35
C ASN A 216 27.96 -9.73 10.40
N GLY A 217 27.62 -10.99 10.07
CA GLY A 217 26.79 -11.84 10.90
C GLY A 217 25.28 -11.60 10.71
N LYS A 218 24.47 -12.46 11.31
CA LYS A 218 23.02 -12.35 11.30
C LYS A 218 22.53 -11.10 12.01
N SER A 219 21.53 -10.43 11.45
CA SER A 219 20.93 -9.24 11.99
C SER A 219 19.44 -9.24 11.67
N ASP A 220 18.59 -8.94 12.66
CA ASP A 220 17.15 -8.80 12.48
C ASP A 220 16.81 -7.75 11.41
N TYR A 221 17.64 -6.71 11.30
CA TYR A 221 17.49 -5.69 10.27
C TYR A 221 17.73 -6.25 8.86
N LEU A 222 18.76 -7.06 8.65
CA LEU A 222 19.02 -7.71 7.35
C LEU A 222 17.92 -8.71 7.00
N ASP A 223 17.41 -9.46 7.97
CA ASP A 223 16.29 -10.37 7.77
C ASP A 223 15.01 -9.61 7.40
N PHE A 224 14.75 -8.49 8.06
CA PHE A 224 13.67 -7.58 7.69
C PHE A 224 13.84 -7.06 6.26
N MET A 225 15.01 -6.57 5.88
CA MET A 225 15.28 -6.08 4.53
C MET A 225 15.11 -7.18 3.45
N LYS A 226 15.47 -8.43 3.75
CA LYS A 226 15.26 -9.57 2.84
C LYS A 226 13.79 -9.94 2.66
N SER A 227 12.91 -9.55 3.55
CA SER A 227 11.48 -9.79 3.43
C SER A 227 10.80 -8.96 2.36
N PHE A 228 11.40 -7.87 1.91
CA PHE A 228 10.91 -7.05 0.79
C PHE A 228 11.21 -7.73 -0.55
N LYS A 229 10.67 -8.93 -0.76
CA LYS A 229 10.79 -9.67 -2.03
C LYS A 229 9.90 -9.10 -3.11
#